data_ea49687bb306c0553c87538e0161f37f
#
_entry.id   ea49687bb306c0553c87538e0161f37f
#
_cell.length_a   1.000
_cell.length_b   1.000
_cell.length_c   1.000
_cell.angle_alpha   90.00
_cell.angle_beta   90.00
_cell.angle_gamma   90.00
#
_symmetry.space_group_name_H-M   'P 1'
#
loop_
_entity.id
_entity.type
_entity.pdbx_description
1 polymer ?
#
loop_
_entity_poly.entity_id
_entity_poly.type
_entity_poly.pdbx_seq_one_letter_code
_entity_poly.pdbx_strand_id
1 'polypeptide(L)'
;IYRIFSPADVIAFLNIAKQSANTNDVYATVITSSGDYTLRFTGDTSAITGLKSADDYLEDYKQYLDRYSSLERGFLNFLKDHIKVDGIQLFKITKPLFSSDYEVKAKTLDDKGKVDSQDCI
;
A
#
# COMPACT_ATOMS: atom_id res chain seq x y z
N ILE A 1 2.79 7.72 -14.43
CA ILE A 1 1.69 6.85 -13.98
C ILE A 1 2.27 5.63 -13.28
N TYR A 2 1.85 5.41 -12.07
CA TYR A 2 2.32 4.27 -11.28
C TYR A 2 1.35 3.10 -11.41
N ARG A 3 1.90 1.88 -11.40
CA ARG A 3 1.11 0.64 -11.40
C ARG A 3 0.78 0.17 -9.98
N ILE A 4 0.96 1.04 -9.02
CA ILE A 4 0.63 0.89 -7.61
C ILE A 4 0.31 2.28 -7.08
N PHE A 5 0.04 2.45 -5.81
CA PHE A 5 -0.32 3.75 -5.25
C PHE A 5 0.81 4.78 -5.38
N SER A 6 0.46 6.02 -5.73
CA SER A 6 1.39 7.16 -5.67
C SER A 6 1.47 7.70 -4.24
N PRO A 7 2.48 8.56 -3.92
CA PRO A 7 2.49 9.25 -2.62
C PRO A 7 1.21 10.04 -2.35
N ALA A 8 0.64 10.69 -3.36
CA ALA A 8 -0.61 11.43 -3.21
C ALA A 8 -1.76 10.50 -2.78
N ASP A 9 -1.83 9.30 -3.35
CA ASP A 9 -2.85 8.31 -2.98
C ASP A 9 -2.69 7.87 -1.53
N VAL A 10 -1.46 7.61 -1.10
CA VAL A 10 -1.16 7.17 0.27
C VAL A 10 -1.54 8.28 1.27
N ILE A 11 -1.16 9.53 0.99
CA ILE A 11 -1.46 10.66 1.87
C ILE A 11 -2.97 10.88 1.96
N ALA A 12 -3.68 10.82 0.84
CA ALA A 12 -5.15 10.96 0.83
C ALA A 12 -5.80 9.84 1.66
N PHE A 13 -5.34 8.61 1.49
CA PHE A 13 -5.82 7.47 2.25
C PHE A 13 -5.63 7.67 3.76
N LEU A 14 -4.42 8.07 4.17
CA LEU A 14 -4.11 8.27 5.58
C LEU A 14 -4.89 9.43 6.20
N ASN A 15 -5.11 10.51 5.45
CA ASN A 15 -5.91 11.63 5.93
C ASN A 15 -7.37 11.23 6.14
N ILE A 16 -7.93 10.41 5.27
CA ILE A 16 -9.27 9.86 5.44
C ILE A 16 -9.33 8.95 6.66
N ALA A 17 -8.35 8.07 6.83
CA ALA A 17 -8.27 7.17 7.98
C ALA A 17 -8.19 7.95 9.29
N LYS A 18 -7.38 9.02 9.32
CA LYS A 18 -7.18 9.86 10.50
C LYS A 18 -8.50 10.52 10.96
N GLN A 19 -9.38 10.85 10.04
CA GLN A 19 -10.63 11.53 10.32
C GLN A 19 -11.80 10.57 10.51
N SER A 20 -11.59 9.27 10.27
CA SER A 20 -12.67 8.30 10.32
C SER A 20 -12.91 7.81 11.75
N ALA A 21 -14.19 7.67 12.12
CA ALA A 21 -14.57 7.06 13.38
C ALA A 21 -14.41 5.53 13.36
N ASN A 22 -14.46 4.93 12.17
CA ASN A 22 -14.32 3.47 11.98
C ASN A 22 -13.44 3.21 10.77
N THR A 23 -12.19 2.81 11.01
CA THR A 23 -11.23 2.56 9.94
C THR A 23 -11.55 1.31 9.11
N ASN A 24 -12.43 0.44 9.57
CA ASN A 24 -12.87 -0.71 8.79
C ASN A 24 -13.56 -0.29 7.48
N ASP A 25 -14.10 0.91 7.43
CA ASP A 25 -14.77 1.45 6.24
C ASP A 25 -13.81 2.24 5.33
N VAL A 26 -12.55 2.38 5.72
CA VAL A 26 -11.56 3.16 4.98
C VAL A 26 -10.71 2.23 4.12
N TYR A 27 -10.71 2.48 2.83
CA TYR A 27 -9.87 1.74 1.90
C TYR A 27 -9.56 2.62 0.68
N ALA A 28 -8.50 2.26 -0.04
CA ALA A 28 -8.17 2.85 -1.32
C ALA A 28 -7.83 1.73 -2.30
N THR A 29 -8.25 1.86 -3.54
CA THR A 29 -7.99 0.85 -4.56
C THR A 29 -7.43 1.51 -5.82
N VAL A 30 -6.41 0.85 -6.41
CA VAL A 30 -5.90 1.20 -7.72
C VAL A 30 -6.05 -0.02 -8.64
N ILE A 31 -6.59 0.23 -9.82
CA ILE A 31 -6.85 -0.82 -10.81
C ILE A 31 -5.69 -0.83 -11.82
N THR A 32 -5.06 -1.99 -12.00
CA THR A 32 -3.97 -2.14 -12.94
C THR A 32 -4.21 -3.34 -13.86
N SER A 33 -3.45 -3.39 -14.95
CA SER A 33 -3.56 -4.51 -15.91
C SER A 33 -3.10 -5.85 -15.30
N SER A 34 -2.29 -5.83 -14.25
CA SER A 34 -1.79 -7.04 -13.58
C SER A 34 -2.57 -7.43 -12.34
N GLY A 35 -3.63 -6.69 -12.01
CA GLY A 35 -4.45 -6.90 -10.82
C GLY A 35 -4.71 -5.59 -10.10
N ASP A 36 -5.57 -5.66 -9.10
CA ASP A 36 -5.96 -4.48 -8.33
C ASP A 36 -5.26 -4.50 -6.98
N TYR A 37 -4.82 -3.32 -6.54
CA TYR A 37 -4.24 -3.16 -5.20
C TYR A 37 -5.20 -2.40 -4.32
N THR A 38 -5.31 -2.83 -3.06
CA THR A 38 -6.15 -2.18 -2.06
C THR A 38 -5.34 -1.93 -0.80
N LEU A 39 -5.48 -0.73 -0.25
CA LEU A 39 -4.95 -0.37 1.06
C LEU A 39 -6.08 -0.43 2.09
N ARG A 40 -5.77 -0.98 3.25
CA ARG A 40 -6.61 -0.96 4.46
C ARG A 40 -5.77 -0.46 5.61
N PHE A 41 -6.43 0.11 6.62
CA PHE A 41 -5.74 0.61 7.80
C PHE A 41 -6.26 -0.11 9.04
N THR A 42 -5.34 -0.77 9.77
CA THR A 42 -5.66 -1.50 11.01
C THR A 42 -4.87 -0.98 12.20
N GLY A 43 -4.10 0.08 12.02
CA GLY A 43 -3.31 0.66 13.09
C GLY A 43 -4.09 1.65 13.95
N ASP A 44 -3.36 2.34 14.80
CA ASP A 44 -3.88 3.42 15.62
C ASP A 44 -3.87 4.72 14.82
N THR A 45 -5.04 5.32 14.65
CA THR A 45 -5.15 6.58 13.88
C THR A 45 -4.37 7.73 14.52
N SER A 46 -4.16 7.70 15.84
CA SER A 46 -3.35 8.71 16.53
C SER A 46 -1.88 8.66 16.15
N ALA A 47 -1.42 7.53 15.59
CA ALA A 47 -0.05 7.39 15.11
C ALA A 47 0.15 7.99 13.70
N ILE A 48 -0.91 8.44 13.04
CA ILE A 48 -0.82 9.11 11.74
C ILE A 48 -0.42 10.56 11.98
N THR A 49 0.89 10.79 12.10
CA THR A 49 1.47 12.10 12.41
C THR A 49 2.73 12.33 11.56
N GLY A 50 3.12 13.58 11.42
CA GLY A 50 4.36 13.93 10.75
C GLY A 50 4.35 13.71 9.24
N LEU A 51 3.18 13.60 8.64
CA LEU A 51 3.08 13.44 7.19
C LEU A 51 3.51 14.72 6.48
N LYS A 52 4.37 14.57 5.49
CA LYS A 52 4.75 15.66 4.57
C LYS A 52 3.75 15.72 3.43
N SER A 53 3.88 16.73 2.57
CA SER A 53 3.09 16.79 1.34
C SER A 53 3.51 15.67 0.38
N ALA A 54 2.63 15.30 -0.54
CA ALA A 54 2.93 14.28 -1.54
C ALA A 54 4.18 14.64 -2.37
N ASP A 55 4.34 15.92 -2.70
CA ASP A 55 5.49 16.39 -3.48
C ASP A 55 6.81 16.18 -2.73
N ASP A 56 6.81 16.30 -1.41
CA ASP A 56 8.02 16.10 -0.60
C ASP A 56 8.47 14.64 -0.58
N TYR A 57 7.57 13.70 -0.84
CA TYR A 57 7.89 12.27 -0.88
C TYR A 57 8.27 11.78 -2.28
N LEU A 58 7.93 12.54 -3.33
CA LEU A 58 7.94 12.03 -4.70
C LEU A 58 9.32 11.56 -5.16
N GLU A 59 10.37 12.33 -4.85
CA GLU A 59 11.73 11.99 -5.29
C GLU A 59 12.22 10.71 -4.63
N ASP A 60 12.03 10.58 -3.32
CA ASP A 60 12.41 9.37 -2.59
C ASP A 60 11.61 8.16 -3.09
N TYR A 61 10.33 8.35 -3.37
CA TYR A 61 9.47 7.30 -3.89
C TYR A 61 9.98 6.77 -5.23
N LYS A 62 10.34 7.66 -6.15
CA LYS A 62 10.91 7.27 -7.45
C LYS A 62 12.19 6.47 -7.28
N GLN A 63 13.06 6.87 -6.36
CA GLN A 63 14.30 6.16 -6.07
C GLN A 63 14.02 4.75 -5.54
N TYR A 64 13.01 4.59 -4.68
CA TYR A 64 12.63 3.29 -4.15
C TYR A 64 12.09 2.36 -5.23
N LEU A 65 11.24 2.87 -6.14
CA LEU A 65 10.72 2.07 -7.24
C LEU A 65 11.82 1.66 -8.22
N ASP A 66 12.83 2.51 -8.43
CA ASP A 66 13.96 2.19 -9.30
C ASP A 66 14.93 1.20 -8.65
N ARG A 67 15.11 1.30 -7.34
CA ARG A 67 16.07 0.46 -6.60
C ARG A 67 15.65 -0.99 -6.53
N TYR A 68 14.37 -1.25 -6.33
CA TYR A 68 13.86 -2.59 -6.12
C TYR A 68 13.32 -3.18 -7.43
N SER A 69 13.50 -4.49 -7.62
CA SER A 69 13.06 -5.18 -8.82
C SER A 69 11.54 -5.33 -8.91
N SER A 70 10.84 -5.17 -7.79
CA SER A 70 9.39 -5.34 -7.69
C SER A 70 8.76 -4.04 -7.22
N LEU A 71 7.66 -3.63 -7.86
CA LEU A 71 6.90 -2.46 -7.42
C LEU A 71 6.38 -2.64 -5.98
N GLU A 72 5.92 -3.84 -5.64
CA GLU A 72 5.43 -4.14 -4.30
C GLU A 72 6.53 -3.96 -3.26
N ARG A 73 7.73 -4.47 -3.56
CA ARG A 73 8.87 -4.34 -2.65
C ARG A 73 9.27 -2.89 -2.48
N GLY A 74 9.36 -2.14 -3.56
CA GLY A 74 9.68 -0.72 -3.51
C GLY A 74 8.65 0.07 -2.72
N PHE A 75 7.37 -0.17 -2.99
CA PHE A 75 6.27 0.50 -2.31
C PHE A 75 6.26 0.21 -0.80
N LEU A 76 6.34 -1.06 -0.41
CA LEU A 76 6.28 -1.45 1.00
C LEU A 76 7.50 -0.96 1.78
N ASN A 77 8.69 -1.01 1.18
CA ASN A 77 9.89 -0.45 1.82
C ASN A 77 9.80 1.07 1.96
N PHE A 78 9.21 1.75 0.96
CA PHE A 78 8.96 3.19 1.05
C PHE A 78 8.02 3.53 2.20
N LEU A 79 6.93 2.78 2.36
CA LEU A 79 6.02 2.98 3.50
C LEU A 79 6.75 2.82 4.83
N LYS A 80 7.58 1.79 4.95
CA LYS A 80 8.33 1.51 6.17
C LYS A 80 9.33 2.61 6.50
N ASP A 81 10.11 3.05 5.50
CA ASP A 81 11.26 3.91 5.71
C ASP A 81 10.91 5.40 5.71
N HIS A 82 9.89 5.81 4.97
CA HIS A 82 9.56 7.22 4.77
C HIS A 82 8.20 7.62 5.33
N ILE A 83 7.17 6.86 5.13
CA ILE A 83 5.84 7.16 5.69
C ILE A 83 5.81 6.89 7.20
N LYS A 84 6.37 5.75 7.62
CA LYS A 84 6.58 5.41 9.04
C LYS A 84 5.29 5.38 9.85
N VAL A 85 4.22 4.92 9.26
CA VAL A 85 2.94 4.72 9.92
C VAL A 85 2.63 3.23 9.93
N ASP A 86 2.48 2.66 11.11
CA ASP A 86 2.13 1.25 11.26
C ASP A 86 0.65 1.02 10.98
N GLY A 87 0.32 -0.15 10.46
CA GLY A 87 -1.06 -0.55 10.25
C GLY A 87 -1.59 -0.34 8.85
N ILE A 88 -0.76 0.09 7.91
CA ILE A 88 -1.14 0.12 6.49
C ILE A 88 -0.99 -1.29 5.94
N GLN A 89 -2.08 -1.86 5.44
CA GLN A 89 -2.08 -3.18 4.83
C GLN A 89 -2.25 -3.06 3.33
N LEU A 90 -1.47 -3.84 2.58
CA LEU A 90 -1.56 -3.92 1.13
C LEU A 90 -2.10 -5.28 0.72
N PHE A 91 -3.12 -5.26 -0.13
CA PHE A 91 -3.71 -6.48 -0.71
C PHE A 91 -3.64 -6.40 -2.21
N LYS A 92 -3.40 -7.53 -2.85
CA LYS A 92 -3.51 -7.66 -4.30
C LYS A 92 -4.66 -8.59 -4.63
N ILE A 93 -5.53 -8.13 -5.52
CA ILE A 93 -6.71 -8.88 -5.96
C ILE A 93 -6.52 -9.22 -7.42
N THR A 94 -6.52 -10.50 -7.76
CA THR A 94 -6.43 -10.97 -9.14
C THR A 94 -7.55 -11.94 -9.43
N LYS A 95 -7.93 -11.99 -10.71
CA LYS A 95 -8.86 -13.01 -11.21
C LYS A 95 -8.04 -13.94 -12.09
N PRO A 96 -7.76 -15.17 -11.65
CA PRO A 96 -7.00 -16.11 -12.46
C PRO A 96 -7.69 -16.42 -13.79
N LEU A 97 -6.89 -16.68 -14.81
CA LEU A 97 -7.39 -17.09 -16.11
C LEU A 97 -8.15 -18.41 -15.96
N PHE A 98 -9.31 -18.52 -16.56
CA PHE A 98 -10.19 -19.70 -16.49
C PHE A 98 -10.83 -19.94 -15.11
N SER A 99 -10.79 -18.96 -14.22
CA SER A 99 -11.49 -19.03 -12.93
C SER A 99 -12.53 -17.94 -12.84
N SER A 100 -13.66 -18.25 -12.17
CA SER A 100 -14.66 -17.25 -11.82
C SER A 100 -14.37 -16.57 -10.49
N ASP A 101 -13.44 -17.13 -9.71
CA ASP A 101 -13.14 -16.64 -8.36
C ASP A 101 -11.95 -15.69 -8.38
N TYR A 102 -12.00 -14.67 -7.52
CA TYR A 102 -10.88 -13.77 -7.30
C TYR A 102 -9.93 -14.37 -6.27
N GLU A 103 -8.64 -14.11 -6.45
CA GLU A 103 -7.62 -14.37 -5.44
C GLU A 103 -7.29 -13.06 -4.74
N VAL A 104 -7.24 -13.09 -3.41
CA VAL A 104 -6.82 -11.96 -2.61
C VAL A 104 -5.60 -12.36 -1.80
N LYS A 105 -4.50 -11.63 -1.97
CA LYS A 105 -3.25 -11.90 -1.27
C LYS A 105 -2.83 -10.69 -0.47
N ALA A 106 -2.51 -10.91 0.80
CA ALA A 106 -1.88 -9.89 1.63
C ALA A 106 -0.38 -9.83 1.29
N LYS A 107 0.12 -8.62 1.08
CA LYS A 107 1.52 -8.36 0.74
C LYS A 107 2.21 -7.68 1.91
N THR A 108 3.20 -8.34 2.49
CA THR A 108 3.94 -7.84 3.65
C THR A 108 5.43 -7.94 3.40
N LEU A 109 6.23 -7.28 4.23
CA LEU A 109 7.69 -7.40 4.18
C LEU A 109 8.16 -8.37 5.25
N ASP A 110 9.12 -9.24 4.88
CA ASP A 110 9.84 -10.06 5.83
C ASP A 110 10.96 -9.26 6.51
N ASP A 111 11.75 -9.93 7.36
CA ASP A 111 12.87 -9.31 8.09
C ASP A 111 13.96 -8.75 7.17
N LYS A 112 14.03 -9.25 5.93
CA LYS A 112 15.03 -8.83 4.94
C LYS A 112 14.50 -7.79 3.96
N GLY A 113 13.28 -7.30 4.18
CA GLY A 113 12.64 -6.34 3.29
C GLY A 113 12.18 -6.95 1.97
N LYS A 114 11.98 -8.26 1.93
CA LYS A 114 11.40 -8.94 0.78
C LYS A 114 9.90 -9.11 0.97
N VAL A 115 9.17 -9.20 -0.14
CA VAL A 115 7.71 -9.31 -0.11
C VAL A 115 7.29 -10.75 0.15
N ASP A 116 6.48 -10.93 1.18
CA ASP A 116 5.74 -12.15 1.45
C ASP A 116 4.31 -11.99 0.94
N SER A 117 3.78 -13.06 0.37
CA SER A 117 2.39 -13.12 -0.10
C SER A 117 1.66 -14.22 0.65
N GLN A 118 0.51 -13.87 1.24
CA GLN A 118 -0.32 -14.83 1.95
C GLN A 118 -1.74 -14.78 1.39
N ASP A 119 -2.32 -15.96 1.17
CA ASP A 119 -3.70 -16.03 0.71
C ASP A 119 -4.64 -15.54 1.81
N CYS A 120 -5.62 -14.74 1.40
CA CYS A 120 -6.71 -14.32 2.27
C CYS A 120 -7.92 -15.23 1.99
N ILE A 121 -8.45 -15.79 3.04
CA ILE A 121 -9.61 -16.67 2.95
C ILE A 121 -10.89 -15.92 3.23
#